data_e3c7b2d01814586a55dd7a24f0104c0f
#
_entry.id   e3c7b2d01814586a55dd7a24f0104c0f
#
_cell.length_a   1.000
_cell.length_b   1.000
_cell.length_c   1.000
_cell.angle_alpha   90.00
_cell.angle_beta   90.00
_cell.angle_gamma   90.00
#
_symmetry.space_group_name_H-M   'P 1'
#
loop_
_entity.id
_entity.type
_entity.pdbx_description
1 polymer ?
#
loop_
_entity_poly.entity_id
_entity_poly.type
_entity_poly.pdbx_seq_one_letter_code
_entity_poly.pdbx_strand_id
1 'polypeptide(L)'
;MKKFGRFLGYVILAMGVGLSSRLEAAEVREKAEAEGKAVFYASMTTSDVKALVDGFKQLYPKIDAQFYRTGDSQLMEKVMTEGRAGKPLWDVIAHTGFYGHLLKKRGMLEAYDSPERKFYRDAYKDPQAFWTSIYTTYAVFGYNTRLVPKASIPKSYEDLLKPEWKGQIGMEARAYEWFATAMRNMGGEEKGLAFMRRFAQQQPQPRSGRTLIAQLVGAGEFKASVTVYSQSYEILKATGAPVEWVALDPVYASVHPTGIAAKAPHPNAARLLMDFLLSKKGQEILRSLRRIPDRIDTPPDPPRLIEGIRPAVTSPDIYDDFDRYVKLFNEIFGGR
;
A
#
# COMPACT_ATOMS: atom_id res chain seq x y z
N MET A 1 15.06 -4.30 -55.95
CA MET A 1 15.69 -5.20 -54.96
C MET A 1 16.28 -4.46 -53.73
N LYS A 2 15.68 -3.37 -53.20
CA LYS A 2 16.24 -2.62 -52.04
C LYS A 2 15.29 -2.58 -50.80
N LYS A 3 14.17 -3.30 -50.80
CA LYS A 3 13.22 -3.31 -49.65
C LYS A 3 13.27 -4.56 -48.75
N PHE A 4 13.95 -5.63 -49.17
CA PHE A 4 14.01 -6.88 -48.39
C PHE A 4 15.08 -6.88 -47.28
N GLY A 5 16.14 -6.07 -47.40
CA GLY A 5 17.25 -6.06 -46.42
C GLY A 5 16.94 -5.34 -45.09
N ARG A 6 15.96 -4.43 -45.11
CA ARG A 6 15.61 -3.66 -43.87
C ARG A 6 14.71 -4.46 -42.89
N PHE A 7 13.89 -5.39 -43.40
CA PHE A 7 13.01 -6.20 -42.53
C PHE A 7 13.78 -7.30 -41.80
N LEU A 8 14.85 -7.84 -42.41
CA LEU A 8 15.67 -8.89 -41.80
C LEU A 8 16.53 -8.32 -40.64
N GLY A 9 17.01 -7.07 -40.73
CA GLY A 9 17.78 -6.43 -39.68
C GLY A 9 17.00 -6.16 -38.39
N TYR A 10 15.70 -5.81 -38.49
CA TYR A 10 14.84 -5.60 -37.32
C TYR A 10 14.45 -6.90 -36.61
N VAL A 11 14.30 -8.00 -37.35
CA VAL A 11 13.97 -9.32 -36.76
C VAL A 11 15.18 -9.89 -36.02
N ILE A 12 16.40 -9.72 -36.54
CA ILE A 12 17.61 -10.19 -35.87
C ILE A 12 17.92 -9.37 -34.61
N LEU A 13 17.69 -8.05 -34.62
CA LEU A 13 17.88 -7.19 -33.45
C LEU A 13 16.87 -7.51 -32.33
N ALA A 14 15.59 -7.76 -32.69
CA ALA A 14 14.55 -8.13 -31.73
C ALA A 14 14.80 -9.53 -31.11
N MET A 15 15.32 -10.48 -31.87
CA MET A 15 15.71 -11.80 -31.34
C MET A 15 16.93 -11.72 -30.40
N GLY A 16 17.90 -10.85 -30.67
CA GLY A 16 19.09 -10.68 -29.83
C GLY A 16 18.76 -10.10 -28.45
N VAL A 17 17.87 -9.12 -28.38
CA VAL A 17 17.47 -8.48 -27.11
C VAL A 17 16.64 -9.46 -26.24
N GLY A 18 15.78 -10.28 -26.86
CA GLY A 18 15.00 -11.28 -26.12
C GLY A 18 15.84 -12.46 -25.58
N LEU A 19 16.94 -12.79 -26.25
CA LEU A 19 17.86 -13.86 -25.81
C LEU A 19 18.73 -13.39 -24.65
N SER A 20 19.23 -12.16 -24.70
CA SER A 20 20.05 -11.58 -23.63
C SER A 20 19.29 -11.43 -22.33
N SER A 21 18.04 -10.95 -22.37
CA SER A 21 17.21 -10.81 -21.18
C SER A 21 16.80 -12.15 -20.53
N ARG A 22 16.65 -13.20 -21.34
CA ARG A 22 16.37 -14.55 -20.82
C ARG A 22 17.60 -15.19 -20.18
N LEU A 23 18.78 -14.97 -20.71
CA LEU A 23 20.04 -15.44 -20.14
C LEU A 23 20.33 -14.74 -18.81
N GLU A 24 20.12 -13.43 -18.73
CA GLU A 24 20.28 -12.66 -17.51
C GLU A 24 19.31 -13.09 -16.40
N ALA A 25 18.04 -13.32 -16.74
CA ALA A 25 17.05 -13.85 -15.79
C ALA A 25 17.39 -15.26 -15.30
N ALA A 26 17.93 -16.13 -16.16
CA ALA A 26 18.38 -17.47 -15.80
C ALA A 26 19.59 -17.42 -14.87
N GLU A 27 20.54 -16.52 -15.11
CA GLU A 27 21.73 -16.31 -14.28
C GLU A 27 21.35 -15.78 -12.88
N VAL A 28 20.44 -14.81 -12.81
CA VAL A 28 19.92 -14.28 -11.52
C VAL A 28 19.24 -15.40 -10.74
N ARG A 29 18.47 -16.25 -11.39
CA ARG A 29 17.81 -17.40 -10.75
C ARG A 29 18.82 -18.40 -10.20
N GLU A 30 19.84 -18.77 -10.99
CA GLU A 30 20.88 -19.71 -10.55
C GLU A 30 21.62 -19.18 -9.32
N LYS A 31 22.01 -17.91 -9.33
CA LYS A 31 22.66 -17.24 -8.19
C LYS A 31 21.74 -17.19 -6.97
N ALA A 32 20.47 -16.88 -7.15
CA ALA A 32 19.47 -16.87 -6.08
C ALA A 32 19.26 -18.26 -5.46
N GLU A 33 19.22 -19.32 -6.29
CA GLU A 33 19.12 -20.71 -5.82
C GLU A 33 20.40 -21.13 -5.09
N ALA A 34 21.58 -20.60 -5.46
CA ALA A 34 22.83 -20.83 -4.74
C ALA A 34 22.88 -20.08 -3.39
N GLU A 35 22.30 -18.89 -3.28
CA GLU A 35 22.10 -18.19 -2.00
C GLU A 35 21.13 -18.94 -1.08
N GLY A 36 20.18 -19.66 -1.64
CA GLY A 36 19.30 -20.63 -0.97
C GLY A 36 18.30 -20.03 0.02
N LYS A 37 18.27 -18.70 0.21
CA LYS A 37 17.41 -18.03 1.19
C LYS A 37 16.92 -16.67 0.70
N ALA A 38 15.71 -16.27 1.14
CA ALA A 38 15.19 -14.92 1.00
C ALA A 38 14.39 -14.52 2.24
N VAL A 39 14.53 -13.30 2.73
CA VAL A 39 13.83 -12.81 3.93
C VAL A 39 12.97 -11.59 3.59
N PHE A 40 11.67 -11.74 3.74
CA PHE A 40 10.67 -10.70 3.48
C PHE A 40 10.19 -10.07 4.77
N TYR A 41 10.44 -8.78 4.97
CA TYR A 41 9.88 -7.99 6.07
C TYR A 41 8.62 -7.26 5.59
N ALA A 42 7.53 -7.32 6.36
CA ALA A 42 6.30 -6.68 5.96
C ALA A 42 5.41 -6.22 7.13
N SER A 43 4.67 -5.15 6.92
CA SER A 43 3.64 -4.67 7.85
C SER A 43 2.22 -5.11 7.47
N MET A 44 2.02 -5.70 6.29
CA MET A 44 0.73 -6.25 5.86
C MET A 44 0.27 -7.40 6.77
N THR A 45 -0.96 -7.91 6.61
CA THR A 45 -1.47 -9.00 7.48
C THR A 45 -0.66 -10.28 7.30
N THR A 46 -0.61 -11.10 8.36
CA THR A 46 0.14 -12.37 8.33
C THR A 46 -0.35 -13.31 7.22
N SER A 47 -1.67 -13.34 6.96
CA SER A 47 -2.26 -14.13 5.86
C SER A 47 -1.74 -13.70 4.49
N ASP A 48 -1.61 -12.40 4.26
CA ASP A 48 -1.16 -11.88 2.97
C ASP A 48 0.32 -12.19 2.73
N VAL A 49 1.17 -11.93 3.74
CA VAL A 49 2.60 -12.22 3.65
C VAL A 49 2.83 -13.70 3.42
N LYS A 50 2.11 -14.55 4.19
CA LYS A 50 2.20 -16.00 4.05
C LYS A 50 1.82 -16.45 2.65
N ALA A 51 0.71 -15.97 2.09
CA ALA A 51 0.27 -16.35 0.75
C ALA A 51 1.28 -15.95 -0.34
N LEU A 52 1.89 -14.75 -0.23
CA LEU A 52 2.95 -14.31 -1.14
C LEU A 52 4.20 -15.18 -1.03
N VAL A 53 4.66 -15.47 0.19
CA VAL A 53 5.84 -16.29 0.41
C VAL A 53 5.60 -17.74 -0.05
N ASP A 54 4.43 -18.30 0.22
CA ASP A 54 4.06 -19.64 -0.26
C ASP A 54 4.02 -19.67 -1.81
N GLY A 55 3.46 -18.65 -2.44
CA GLY A 55 3.45 -18.52 -3.91
C GLY A 55 4.87 -18.40 -4.50
N PHE A 56 5.77 -17.69 -3.83
CA PHE A 56 7.18 -17.63 -4.22
C PHE A 56 7.86 -18.99 -4.10
N LYS A 57 7.70 -19.70 -2.97
CA LYS A 57 8.27 -21.04 -2.75
C LYS A 57 7.79 -22.07 -3.76
N GLN A 58 6.54 -21.97 -4.22
CA GLN A 58 6.03 -22.86 -5.27
C GLN A 58 6.78 -22.70 -6.60
N LEU A 59 7.20 -21.49 -6.96
CA LEU A 59 7.96 -21.19 -8.18
C LEU A 59 9.47 -21.44 -8.01
N TYR A 60 9.98 -21.24 -6.80
CA TYR A 60 11.41 -21.29 -6.48
C TYR A 60 11.66 -22.20 -5.26
N PRO A 61 11.41 -23.53 -5.37
CA PRO A 61 11.43 -24.46 -4.23
C PRO A 61 12.82 -24.66 -3.60
N LYS A 62 13.90 -24.27 -4.29
CA LYS A 62 15.26 -24.33 -3.75
C LYS A 62 15.62 -23.13 -2.88
N ILE A 63 14.75 -22.11 -2.79
CA ILE A 63 14.98 -20.92 -1.96
C ILE A 63 14.09 -21.01 -0.73
N ASP A 64 14.68 -21.07 0.46
CA ASP A 64 13.97 -20.98 1.73
C ASP A 64 13.53 -19.53 1.97
N ALA A 65 12.35 -19.17 1.46
CA ALA A 65 11.78 -17.86 1.68
C ALA A 65 11.12 -17.80 3.06
N GLN A 66 11.59 -16.87 3.88
CA GLN A 66 11.09 -16.60 5.23
C GLN A 66 10.48 -15.22 5.29
N PHE A 67 9.63 -14.96 6.28
CA PHE A 67 9.12 -13.62 6.52
C PHE A 67 9.13 -13.23 7.99
N TYR A 68 9.24 -11.93 8.23
CA TYR A 68 9.01 -11.32 9.53
C TYR A 68 7.89 -10.29 9.39
N ARG A 69 6.87 -10.40 10.26
CA ARG A 69 5.71 -9.51 10.23
C ARG A 69 5.47 -8.88 11.59
N THR A 70 5.34 -7.54 11.59
CA THR A 70 4.87 -6.77 12.76
C THR A 70 4.18 -5.49 12.28
N GLY A 71 3.70 -4.63 13.19
CA GLY A 71 3.15 -3.33 12.82
C GLY A 71 4.22 -2.38 12.26
N ASP A 72 3.80 -1.38 11.48
CA ASP A 72 4.71 -0.46 10.78
C ASP A 72 5.78 0.15 11.70
N SER A 73 5.39 0.70 12.85
CA SER A 73 6.32 1.36 13.76
C SER A 73 7.37 0.40 14.31
N GLN A 74 6.95 -0.78 14.80
CA GLN A 74 7.86 -1.79 15.33
C GLN A 74 8.78 -2.36 14.25
N LEU A 75 8.25 -2.52 13.01
CA LEU A 75 9.05 -2.97 11.90
C LEU A 75 10.14 -1.94 11.56
N MET A 76 9.79 -0.66 11.55
CA MET A 76 10.76 0.41 11.34
C MET A 76 11.82 0.46 12.45
N GLU A 77 11.44 0.36 13.72
CA GLU A 77 12.39 0.33 14.84
C GLU A 77 13.41 -0.80 14.69
N LYS A 78 12.94 -2.00 14.30
CA LYS A 78 13.80 -3.15 14.02
C LYS A 78 14.75 -2.87 12.87
N VAL A 79 14.23 -2.43 11.72
CA VAL A 79 15.01 -2.11 10.53
C VAL A 79 16.05 -1.03 10.81
N MET A 80 15.68 0.02 11.56
CA MET A 80 16.61 1.08 11.96
C MET A 80 17.71 0.59 12.89
N THR A 81 17.41 -0.37 13.76
CA THR A 81 18.40 -0.98 14.67
C THR A 81 19.40 -1.84 13.90
N GLU A 82 18.92 -2.67 12.98
CA GLU A 82 19.75 -3.48 12.08
C GLU A 82 20.61 -2.61 11.16
N GLY A 83 20.04 -1.52 10.62
CA GLY A 83 20.76 -0.56 9.78
C GLY A 83 21.89 0.13 10.52
N ARG A 84 21.69 0.53 11.78
CA ARG A 84 22.75 1.08 12.63
C ARG A 84 23.87 0.10 12.91
N ALA A 85 23.54 -1.18 13.04
CA ALA A 85 24.52 -2.26 13.18
C ALA A 85 25.23 -2.61 11.85
N GLY A 86 24.82 -2.01 10.73
CA GLY A 86 25.37 -2.27 9.39
C GLY A 86 25.06 -3.66 8.83
N LYS A 87 24.13 -4.38 9.43
CA LYS A 87 23.77 -5.77 9.09
C LYS A 87 22.25 -5.92 9.00
N PRO A 88 21.63 -5.56 7.88
CA PRO A 88 20.22 -5.87 7.67
C PRO A 88 20.01 -7.39 7.68
N LEU A 89 18.92 -7.84 8.31
CA LEU A 89 18.53 -9.24 8.36
C LEU A 89 17.37 -9.53 7.38
N TRP A 90 17.11 -8.61 6.49
CA TRP A 90 16.03 -8.67 5.49
C TRP A 90 16.58 -8.40 4.09
N ASP A 91 15.94 -8.99 3.11
CA ASP A 91 16.26 -8.85 1.69
C ASP A 91 15.29 -7.89 1.00
N VAL A 92 14.00 -8.07 1.23
CA VAL A 92 12.93 -7.24 0.69
C VAL A 92 12.02 -6.75 1.81
N ILE A 93 11.55 -5.52 1.72
CA ILE A 93 10.64 -4.94 2.70
C ILE A 93 9.43 -4.30 2.03
N ALA A 94 8.23 -4.48 2.62
CA ALA A 94 7.01 -3.80 2.24
C ALA A 94 6.44 -3.01 3.44
N HIS A 95 6.26 -1.70 3.24
CA HIS A 95 5.80 -0.75 4.25
C HIS A 95 4.69 0.16 3.72
N THR A 96 4.08 0.97 4.61
CA THR A 96 3.30 2.15 4.23
C THR A 96 4.19 3.25 3.64
N GLY A 97 3.60 4.18 2.89
CA GLY A 97 4.30 5.17 2.09
C GLY A 97 5.34 5.98 2.84
N PHE A 98 5.03 6.46 4.05
CA PHE A 98 5.96 7.23 4.88
C PHE A 98 7.28 6.49 5.15
N TYR A 99 7.20 5.23 5.55
CA TYR A 99 8.40 4.46 5.88
C TYR A 99 9.23 4.10 4.65
N GLY A 100 8.59 3.85 3.50
CA GLY A 100 9.30 3.67 2.23
C GLY A 100 10.13 4.91 1.86
N HIS A 101 9.54 6.10 1.99
CA HIS A 101 10.25 7.37 1.78
C HIS A 101 11.43 7.54 2.77
N LEU A 102 11.21 7.25 4.04
CA LEU A 102 12.24 7.36 5.08
C LEU A 102 13.42 6.41 4.84
N LEU A 103 13.16 5.15 4.43
CA LEU A 103 14.21 4.18 4.11
C LEU A 103 15.05 4.63 2.92
N LYS A 104 14.41 5.16 1.86
CA LYS A 104 15.12 5.77 0.72
C LYS A 104 16.00 6.93 1.16
N LYS A 105 15.45 7.88 1.91
CA LYS A 105 16.17 9.08 2.40
C LYS A 105 17.39 8.72 3.25
N ARG A 106 17.37 7.59 3.92
CA ARG A 106 18.46 7.07 4.75
C ARG A 106 19.44 6.15 4.01
N GLY A 107 19.27 5.97 2.70
CA GLY A 107 20.16 5.11 1.89
C GLY A 107 20.06 3.63 2.26
N MET A 108 18.91 3.18 2.78
CA MET A 108 18.71 1.80 3.23
C MET A 108 18.09 0.91 2.16
N LEU A 109 17.72 1.48 1.00
CA LEU A 109 17.20 0.75 -0.15
C LEU A 109 18.18 0.74 -1.30
N GLU A 110 18.25 -0.37 -2.04
CA GLU A 110 18.94 -0.51 -3.33
C GLU A 110 18.02 0.00 -4.44
N ALA A 111 18.56 0.71 -5.42
CA ALA A 111 17.85 1.01 -6.64
C ALA A 111 17.82 -0.24 -7.54
N TYR A 112 16.62 -0.76 -7.79
CA TYR A 112 16.43 -1.94 -8.65
C TYR A 112 15.29 -1.71 -9.65
N ASP A 113 15.63 -1.59 -10.92
CA ASP A 113 14.66 -1.44 -12.00
C ASP A 113 14.19 -2.80 -12.50
N SER A 114 13.28 -3.41 -11.69
CA SER A 114 12.64 -4.67 -12.05
C SER A 114 11.97 -4.59 -13.43
N PRO A 115 12.08 -5.62 -14.28
CA PRO A 115 11.41 -5.66 -15.60
C PRO A 115 9.87 -5.57 -15.49
N GLU A 116 9.32 -5.84 -14.30
CA GLU A 116 7.89 -5.76 -14.03
C GLU A 116 7.38 -4.32 -13.82
N ARG A 117 8.27 -3.35 -13.51
CA ARG A 117 7.91 -1.96 -13.22
C ARG A 117 7.21 -1.23 -14.37
N LYS A 118 7.38 -1.67 -15.61
CA LYS A 118 6.70 -1.13 -16.79
C LYS A 118 5.16 -1.29 -16.74
N PHE A 119 4.68 -2.22 -15.92
CA PHE A 119 3.25 -2.43 -15.69
C PHE A 119 2.68 -1.62 -14.53
N TYR A 120 3.45 -0.70 -13.96
CA TYR A 120 3.04 0.15 -12.83
C TYR A 120 3.01 1.61 -13.25
N ARG A 121 1.97 2.34 -12.82
CA ARG A 121 1.85 3.78 -13.05
C ARG A 121 2.93 4.54 -12.29
N ASP A 122 3.33 5.71 -12.79
CA ASP A 122 4.40 6.50 -12.18
C ASP A 122 4.08 6.93 -10.74
N ALA A 123 2.81 7.20 -10.43
CA ALA A 123 2.38 7.54 -9.06
C ALA A 123 2.59 6.39 -8.04
N TYR A 124 2.82 5.16 -8.48
CA TYR A 124 2.98 3.98 -7.64
C TYR A 124 4.40 3.41 -7.64
N LYS A 125 5.37 4.16 -8.12
CA LYS A 125 6.78 3.75 -8.15
C LYS A 125 7.73 4.94 -7.99
N ASP A 126 8.85 4.71 -7.35
CA ASP A 126 9.90 5.70 -7.25
C ASP A 126 10.59 5.93 -8.61
N PRO A 127 10.76 7.18 -9.08
CA PRO A 127 11.40 7.43 -10.39
C PRO A 127 12.87 6.96 -10.45
N GLN A 128 13.54 6.82 -9.31
CA GLN A 128 14.91 6.33 -9.20
C GLN A 128 14.99 4.82 -8.85
N ALA A 129 13.87 4.10 -8.96
CA ALA A 129 13.77 2.66 -8.76
C ALA A 129 14.09 2.12 -7.36
N PHE A 130 14.04 2.94 -6.31
CA PHE A 130 14.27 2.46 -4.95
C PHE A 130 13.10 1.64 -4.39
N TRP A 131 11.88 1.86 -4.89
CA TRP A 131 10.70 1.10 -4.50
C TRP A 131 9.64 1.06 -5.59
N THR A 132 8.75 0.08 -5.50
CA THR A 132 7.51 0.01 -6.28
C THR A 132 6.41 -0.45 -5.34
N SER A 133 5.25 0.18 -5.38
CA SER A 133 4.09 -0.23 -4.58
C SER A 133 3.51 -1.52 -5.11
N ILE A 134 3.20 -2.47 -4.23
CA ILE A 134 2.60 -3.75 -4.64
C ILE A 134 1.09 -3.76 -4.49
N TYR A 135 0.53 -2.88 -3.67
CA TYR A 135 -0.91 -2.67 -3.56
C TYR A 135 -1.20 -1.31 -2.94
N THR A 136 -2.38 -0.79 -3.20
CA THR A 136 -2.88 0.46 -2.62
C THR A 136 -4.10 0.17 -1.75
N THR A 137 -4.31 1.00 -0.72
CA THR A 137 -5.51 0.97 0.12
C THR A 137 -6.20 2.32 0.07
N TYR A 138 -7.53 2.33 -0.04
CA TYR A 138 -8.34 3.55 -0.10
C TYR A 138 -9.15 3.72 1.18
N ALA A 139 -8.91 4.83 1.91
CA ALA A 139 -9.74 5.18 3.04
C ALA A 139 -11.09 5.71 2.55
N VAL A 140 -12.16 5.10 3.06
CA VAL A 140 -13.53 5.34 2.63
C VAL A 140 -14.42 5.68 3.81
N PHE A 141 -15.59 6.24 3.54
CA PHE A 141 -16.67 6.29 4.50
C PHE A 141 -17.38 4.93 4.49
N GLY A 142 -17.10 4.14 5.53
CA GLY A 142 -17.79 2.87 5.74
C GLY A 142 -18.87 3.01 6.79
N TYR A 143 -20.01 2.34 6.64
CA TYR A 143 -21.17 2.51 7.51
C TYR A 143 -21.94 1.20 7.75
N ASN A 144 -22.69 1.16 8.86
CA ASN A 144 -23.60 0.07 9.17
C ASN A 144 -24.94 0.30 8.45
N THR A 145 -25.33 -0.62 7.57
CA THR A 145 -26.54 -0.50 6.73
C THR A 145 -27.85 -0.58 7.50
N ARG A 146 -27.82 -1.08 8.75
CA ARG A 146 -29.00 -1.12 9.64
C ARG A 146 -29.21 0.18 10.41
N LEU A 147 -28.12 0.96 10.62
CA LEU A 147 -28.13 2.16 11.43
C LEU A 147 -28.13 3.45 10.60
N VAL A 148 -27.69 3.38 9.35
CA VAL A 148 -27.58 4.54 8.45
C VAL A 148 -28.61 4.41 7.33
N PRO A 149 -29.68 5.20 7.36
CA PRO A 149 -30.67 5.26 6.27
C PRO A 149 -30.00 5.72 4.95
N LYS A 150 -30.49 5.24 3.82
CA LYS A 150 -29.97 5.60 2.50
C LYS A 150 -29.90 7.12 2.25
N ALA A 151 -30.88 7.87 2.76
CA ALA A 151 -30.93 9.32 2.63
C ALA A 151 -29.84 10.05 3.44
N SER A 152 -29.28 9.44 4.48
CA SER A 152 -28.23 9.97 5.35
C SER A 152 -26.82 9.64 4.86
N ILE A 153 -26.67 8.83 3.82
CA ILE A 153 -25.33 8.49 3.28
C ILE A 153 -24.69 9.77 2.76
N PRO A 154 -23.47 10.14 3.26
CA PRO A 154 -22.80 11.36 2.86
C PRO A 154 -22.35 11.30 1.40
N LYS A 155 -22.42 12.44 0.71
CA LYS A 155 -21.94 12.64 -0.67
C LYS A 155 -20.64 13.41 -0.71
N SER A 156 -20.27 14.06 0.38
CA SER A 156 -19.06 14.86 0.53
C SER A 156 -18.56 14.81 1.97
N TYR A 157 -17.32 15.25 2.20
CA TYR A 157 -16.79 15.40 3.55
C TYR A 157 -17.59 16.42 4.39
N GLU A 158 -18.15 17.48 3.78
CA GLU A 158 -18.98 18.45 4.48
C GLU A 158 -20.23 17.84 5.10
N ASP A 159 -20.79 16.78 4.50
CA ASP A 159 -21.95 16.05 5.08
C ASP A 159 -21.61 15.39 6.42
N LEU A 160 -20.32 15.12 6.71
CA LEU A 160 -19.89 14.54 8.00
C LEU A 160 -20.00 15.55 9.15
N LEU A 161 -20.24 16.83 8.86
CA LEU A 161 -20.41 17.87 9.85
C LEU A 161 -21.87 18.02 10.33
N LYS A 162 -22.79 17.24 9.77
CA LYS A 162 -24.20 17.23 10.20
C LYS A 162 -24.33 16.67 11.62
N PRO A 163 -25.28 17.17 12.43
CA PRO A 163 -25.44 16.78 13.84
C PRO A 163 -25.63 15.27 14.06
N GLU A 164 -26.20 14.56 13.11
CA GLU A 164 -26.46 13.11 13.17
C GLU A 164 -25.20 12.25 13.27
N TRP A 165 -24.02 12.83 12.93
CA TRP A 165 -22.73 12.15 12.97
C TRP A 165 -21.94 12.40 14.28
N LYS A 166 -22.44 13.29 15.15
CA LYS A 166 -21.72 13.64 16.39
C LYS A 166 -21.56 12.42 17.29
N GLY A 167 -20.30 12.05 17.59
CA GLY A 167 -19.94 10.88 18.39
C GLY A 167 -20.20 9.52 17.70
N GLN A 168 -20.59 9.50 16.43
CA GLN A 168 -21.01 8.30 15.70
C GLN A 168 -20.02 7.77 14.70
N ILE A 169 -18.86 8.42 14.57
CA ILE A 169 -17.83 8.08 13.56
C ILE A 169 -16.59 7.52 14.26
N GLY A 170 -16.24 6.26 13.99
CA GLY A 170 -14.98 5.66 14.40
C GLY A 170 -13.82 6.16 13.51
N MET A 171 -12.65 6.39 14.11
CA MET A 171 -11.47 6.87 13.42
C MET A 171 -10.19 6.19 13.93
N GLU A 172 -9.24 5.90 13.05
CA GLU A 172 -7.91 5.41 13.45
C GLU A 172 -7.18 6.48 14.27
N ALA A 173 -6.75 6.10 15.47
CA ALA A 173 -6.13 7.00 16.43
C ALA A 173 -4.84 7.68 15.94
N ARG A 174 -4.17 7.10 14.95
CA ARG A 174 -2.93 7.62 14.34
C ARG A 174 -3.06 7.73 12.81
N ALA A 175 -4.17 8.31 12.34
CA ALA A 175 -4.44 8.49 10.92
C ALA A 175 -3.68 9.69 10.31
N TYR A 176 -2.39 9.84 10.63
CA TYR A 176 -1.58 11.02 10.26
C TYR A 176 -1.47 11.24 8.74
N GLU A 177 -1.20 10.18 7.98
CA GLU A 177 -1.11 10.28 6.52
C GLU A 177 -2.47 10.62 5.89
N TRP A 178 -3.55 10.00 6.37
CA TRP A 178 -4.91 10.35 5.93
C TRP A 178 -5.20 11.82 6.19
N PHE A 179 -4.89 12.30 7.41
CA PHE A 179 -5.08 13.69 7.81
C PHE A 179 -4.34 14.65 6.88
N ALA A 180 -3.04 14.44 6.70
CA ALA A 180 -2.19 15.31 5.89
C ALA A 180 -2.63 15.32 4.42
N THR A 181 -2.86 14.14 3.85
CA THR A 181 -3.24 14.02 2.43
C THR A 181 -4.64 14.54 2.17
N ALA A 182 -5.62 14.17 2.98
CA ALA A 182 -6.99 14.66 2.83
C ALA A 182 -7.05 16.19 2.99
N MET A 183 -6.41 16.72 4.03
CA MET A 183 -6.35 18.16 4.29
C MET A 183 -5.81 18.94 3.09
N ARG A 184 -4.69 18.51 2.50
CA ARG A 184 -4.09 19.21 1.35
C ARG A 184 -4.93 19.11 0.08
N ASN A 185 -5.73 18.06 -0.07
CA ASN A 185 -6.57 17.83 -1.24
C ASN A 185 -8.01 18.36 -1.11
N MET A 186 -8.38 18.96 0.02
CA MET A 186 -9.69 19.61 0.24
C MET A 186 -9.70 21.10 -0.20
N GLY A 187 -9.12 21.40 -1.35
CA GLY A 187 -9.01 22.78 -1.85
C GLY A 187 -7.86 23.60 -1.25
N GLY A 188 -6.82 22.91 -0.80
CA GLY A 188 -5.61 23.46 -0.19
C GLY A 188 -5.58 23.33 1.33
N GLU A 189 -4.37 23.48 1.88
CA GLU A 189 -4.08 23.20 3.28
C GLU A 189 -4.92 24.01 4.28
N GLU A 190 -5.14 25.30 4.00
CA GLU A 190 -5.92 26.20 4.86
C GLU A 190 -7.38 25.74 4.98
N LYS A 191 -8.04 25.47 3.85
CA LYS A 191 -9.42 24.98 3.84
C LYS A 191 -9.55 23.61 4.47
N GLY A 192 -8.60 22.71 4.16
CA GLY A 192 -8.56 21.39 4.75
C GLY A 192 -8.37 21.42 6.26
N LEU A 193 -7.49 22.30 6.79
CA LEU A 193 -7.29 22.48 8.22
C LEU A 193 -8.56 23.02 8.89
N ALA A 194 -9.24 23.99 8.26
CA ALA A 194 -10.53 24.50 8.76
C ALA A 194 -11.58 23.40 8.83
N PHE A 195 -11.67 22.54 7.81
CA PHE A 195 -12.53 21.37 7.83
C PHE A 195 -12.18 20.42 8.97
N MET A 196 -10.90 20.06 9.14
CA MET A 196 -10.48 19.11 10.19
C MET A 196 -10.82 19.60 11.61
N ARG A 197 -10.68 20.91 11.86
CA ARG A 197 -11.11 21.52 13.13
C ARG A 197 -12.62 21.40 13.36
N ARG A 198 -13.44 21.62 12.33
CA ARG A 198 -14.90 21.44 12.39
C ARG A 198 -15.26 19.97 12.56
N PHE A 199 -14.55 19.08 11.88
CA PHE A 199 -14.78 17.64 12.00
C PHE A 199 -14.42 17.13 13.42
N ALA A 200 -13.40 17.67 14.07
CA ALA A 200 -13.09 17.34 15.46
C ALA A 200 -14.24 17.69 16.42
N GLN A 201 -15.05 18.72 16.11
CA GLN A 201 -16.24 19.08 16.91
C GLN A 201 -17.36 18.02 16.79
N GLN A 202 -17.32 17.17 15.76
CA GLN A 202 -18.19 15.98 15.65
C GLN A 202 -17.79 14.85 16.61
N GLN A 203 -16.70 15.01 17.36
CA GLN A 203 -16.23 14.05 18.37
C GLN A 203 -16.01 12.65 17.78
N PRO A 204 -15.22 12.49 16.70
CA PRO A 204 -14.89 11.17 16.19
C PRO A 204 -14.25 10.32 17.28
N GLN A 205 -14.56 9.01 17.28
CA GLN A 205 -14.17 8.08 18.33
C GLN A 205 -12.87 7.38 17.94
N PRO A 206 -11.70 7.70 18.56
CA PRO A 206 -10.44 7.09 18.20
C PRO A 206 -10.37 5.63 18.67
N ARG A 207 -9.87 4.75 17.80
CA ARG A 207 -9.51 3.36 18.11
C ARG A 207 -8.20 3.03 17.39
N SER A 208 -7.46 2.07 17.91
CA SER A 208 -6.25 1.57 17.26
C SER A 208 -6.57 0.30 16.46
N GLY A 209 -6.34 0.35 15.16
CA GLY A 209 -6.54 -0.77 14.23
C GLY A 209 -7.76 -0.64 13.35
N ARG A 210 -7.53 -0.39 12.06
CA ARG A 210 -8.60 -0.20 11.05
C ARG A 210 -9.52 -1.41 10.91
N THR A 211 -8.98 -2.63 11.05
CA THR A 211 -9.78 -3.86 11.03
C THR A 211 -10.76 -3.90 12.21
N LEU A 212 -10.29 -3.55 13.41
CA LEU A 212 -11.14 -3.46 14.59
C LEU A 212 -12.25 -2.41 14.38
N ILE A 213 -11.91 -1.23 13.88
CA ILE A 213 -12.92 -0.18 13.62
C ILE A 213 -13.99 -0.66 12.66
N ALA A 214 -13.61 -1.36 11.57
CA ALA A 214 -14.59 -1.92 10.64
C ALA A 214 -15.52 -2.94 11.32
N GLN A 215 -14.98 -3.79 12.20
CA GLN A 215 -15.76 -4.75 12.98
C GLN A 215 -16.72 -4.06 13.95
N LEU A 216 -16.29 -2.99 14.63
CA LEU A 216 -17.13 -2.19 15.53
C LEU A 216 -18.26 -1.48 14.78
N VAL A 217 -18.00 -0.99 13.55
CA VAL A 217 -19.08 -0.49 12.66
C VAL A 217 -20.04 -1.61 12.32
N GLY A 218 -19.56 -2.81 11.96
CA GLY A 218 -20.41 -3.97 11.68
C GLY A 218 -21.26 -4.40 12.87
N ALA A 219 -20.70 -4.32 14.08
CA ALA A 219 -21.39 -4.62 15.34
C ALA A 219 -22.38 -3.51 15.76
N GLY A 220 -22.28 -2.30 15.18
CA GLY A 220 -23.16 -1.16 15.50
C GLY A 220 -22.71 -0.31 16.68
N GLU A 221 -21.45 -0.44 17.14
CA GLU A 221 -20.89 0.47 18.17
C GLU A 221 -20.71 1.89 17.61
N PHE A 222 -20.35 1.99 16.31
CA PHE A 222 -20.37 3.24 15.55
C PHE A 222 -21.34 3.11 14.38
N LYS A 223 -21.98 4.21 13.99
CA LYS A 223 -22.76 4.23 12.74
C LYS A 223 -21.85 4.12 11.52
N ALA A 224 -20.64 4.71 11.60
CA ALA A 224 -19.73 4.82 10.46
C ALA A 224 -18.26 4.96 10.88
N SER A 225 -17.36 4.95 9.88
CA SER A 225 -15.95 5.35 10.02
C SER A 225 -15.43 6.06 8.77
N VAL A 226 -14.32 6.80 8.88
CA VAL A 226 -13.74 7.61 7.78
C VAL A 226 -12.31 7.24 7.41
N THR A 227 -11.61 6.43 8.19
CA THR A 227 -10.19 6.10 7.99
C THR A 227 -9.95 4.62 7.73
N VAL A 228 -11.02 3.85 7.60
CA VAL A 228 -10.97 2.42 7.30
C VAL A 228 -10.90 2.20 5.79
N TYR A 229 -10.19 1.17 5.38
CA TYR A 229 -9.98 0.86 3.98
C TYR A 229 -11.14 0.09 3.35
N SER A 230 -11.44 0.38 2.09
CA SER A 230 -12.54 -0.21 1.31
C SER A 230 -12.53 -1.75 1.32
N GLN A 231 -11.36 -2.37 1.17
CA GLN A 231 -11.24 -3.83 1.19
C GLN A 231 -11.61 -4.46 2.54
N SER A 232 -11.45 -3.74 3.66
CA SER A 232 -11.87 -4.24 4.98
C SER A 232 -13.38 -4.39 5.04
N TYR A 233 -14.11 -3.47 4.44
CA TYR A 233 -15.57 -3.56 4.33
C TYR A 233 -16.01 -4.63 3.33
N GLU A 234 -15.31 -4.82 2.20
CA GLU A 234 -15.59 -5.91 1.28
C GLU A 234 -15.41 -7.30 1.93
N ILE A 235 -14.36 -7.46 2.75
CA ILE A 235 -14.14 -8.70 3.51
C ILE A 235 -15.28 -8.94 4.50
N LEU A 236 -15.67 -7.94 5.29
CA LEU A 236 -16.78 -8.06 6.25
C LEU A 236 -18.12 -8.30 5.56
N LYS A 237 -18.39 -7.61 4.47
CA LYS A 237 -19.61 -7.80 3.67
C LYS A 237 -19.71 -9.24 3.13
N ALA A 238 -18.59 -9.83 2.71
CA ALA A 238 -18.54 -11.21 2.24
C ALA A 238 -18.89 -12.23 3.35
N THR A 239 -18.74 -11.87 4.64
CA THR A 239 -19.16 -12.69 5.78
C THR A 239 -20.60 -12.42 6.22
N GLY A 240 -21.35 -11.58 5.50
CA GLY A 240 -22.73 -11.24 5.82
C GLY A 240 -22.88 -10.10 6.84
N ALA A 241 -21.82 -9.40 7.21
CA ALA A 241 -21.91 -8.25 8.10
C ALA A 241 -22.74 -7.11 7.46
N PRO A 242 -23.58 -6.37 8.24
CA PRO A 242 -24.42 -5.31 7.72
C PRO A 242 -23.62 -4.02 7.48
N VAL A 243 -22.63 -4.08 6.61
CA VAL A 243 -21.76 -2.95 6.30
C VAL A 243 -21.77 -2.64 4.81
N GLU A 244 -21.55 -1.36 4.49
CA GLU A 244 -21.34 -0.87 3.15
C GLU A 244 -20.37 0.34 3.21
N TRP A 245 -19.88 0.77 2.06
CA TRP A 245 -18.99 1.92 1.98
C TRP A 245 -19.25 2.78 0.73
N VAL A 246 -18.89 4.06 0.84
CA VAL A 246 -18.84 5.00 -0.28
C VAL A 246 -17.51 5.76 -0.26
N ALA A 247 -17.02 6.09 -1.43
CA ALA A 247 -15.84 6.94 -1.60
C ALA A 247 -16.27 8.41 -1.48
N LEU A 248 -15.62 9.17 -0.59
CA LEU A 248 -15.77 10.63 -0.50
C LEU A 248 -14.56 11.28 -1.16
N ASP A 249 -14.77 12.24 -2.05
CA ASP A 249 -13.70 12.96 -2.76
C ASP A 249 -13.14 14.11 -1.89
N PRO A 250 -11.81 14.20 -1.67
CA PRO A 250 -10.73 13.34 -2.17
C PRO A 250 -10.61 12.01 -1.41
N VAL A 251 -10.34 10.93 -2.15
CA VAL A 251 -10.11 9.61 -1.54
C VAL A 251 -8.64 9.45 -1.20
N TYR A 252 -8.31 9.41 0.08
CA TYR A 252 -6.95 9.12 0.50
C TYR A 252 -6.52 7.72 0.04
N ALA A 253 -5.38 7.68 -0.65
CA ALA A 253 -4.75 6.46 -1.15
C ALA A 253 -3.40 6.24 -0.46
N SER A 254 -3.29 5.16 0.31
CA SER A 254 -2.03 4.72 0.92
C SER A 254 -1.37 3.68 0.03
N VAL A 255 -0.23 4.03 -0.56
CA VAL A 255 0.64 3.11 -1.30
C VAL A 255 1.45 2.26 -0.34
N HIS A 256 1.86 1.07 -0.79
CA HIS A 256 2.69 0.16 -0.01
C HIS A 256 4.02 -0.09 -0.75
N PRO A 257 4.98 0.85 -0.63
CA PRO A 257 6.30 0.73 -1.19
C PRO A 257 6.98 -0.58 -0.80
N THR A 258 7.53 -1.26 -1.79
CA THR A 258 8.29 -2.49 -1.61
C THR A 258 9.65 -2.27 -2.26
N GLY A 259 10.73 -2.55 -1.53
CA GLY A 259 12.09 -2.30 -1.96
C GLY A 259 13.07 -3.32 -1.42
N ILE A 260 14.26 -3.36 -2.03
CA ILE A 260 15.37 -4.25 -1.68
C ILE A 260 16.30 -3.53 -0.69
N ALA A 261 16.82 -4.22 0.29
CA ALA A 261 17.82 -3.69 1.21
C ALA A 261 19.12 -3.28 0.45
N ALA A 262 19.66 -2.11 0.74
CA ALA A 262 20.93 -1.64 0.14
C ALA A 262 22.12 -2.59 0.39
N LYS A 263 22.02 -3.44 1.44
CA LYS A 263 22.98 -4.48 1.78
C LYS A 263 22.24 -5.77 2.06
N ALA A 264 21.40 -6.21 1.12
CA ALA A 264 20.63 -7.44 1.25
C ALA A 264 21.57 -8.63 1.52
N PRO A 265 21.27 -9.46 2.55
CA PRO A 265 22.05 -10.67 2.81
C PRO A 265 22.10 -11.65 1.62
N HIS A 266 21.02 -11.67 0.81
CA HIS A 266 20.86 -12.55 -0.33
C HIS A 266 20.42 -11.73 -1.57
N PRO A 267 21.35 -10.96 -2.21
CA PRO A 267 20.98 -9.93 -3.19
C PRO A 267 20.30 -10.47 -4.46
N ASN A 268 20.66 -11.67 -4.92
CA ASN A 268 20.01 -12.26 -6.10
C ASN A 268 18.62 -12.84 -5.75
N ALA A 269 18.48 -13.48 -4.59
CA ALA A 269 17.19 -13.92 -4.09
C ALA A 269 16.26 -12.73 -3.77
N ALA A 270 16.81 -11.60 -3.30
CA ALA A 270 16.07 -10.35 -3.11
C ALA A 270 15.47 -9.83 -4.41
N ARG A 271 16.26 -9.79 -5.50
CA ARG A 271 15.78 -9.36 -6.84
C ARG A 271 14.72 -10.30 -7.37
N LEU A 272 14.94 -11.62 -7.24
CA LEU A 272 13.98 -12.62 -7.68
C LEU A 272 12.66 -12.53 -6.90
N LEU A 273 12.73 -12.30 -5.58
CA LEU A 273 11.55 -12.08 -4.74
C LEU A 273 10.83 -10.77 -5.12
N MET A 274 11.58 -9.69 -5.36
CA MET A 274 11.01 -8.41 -5.81
C MET A 274 10.28 -8.57 -7.14
N ASP A 275 10.89 -9.23 -8.13
CA ASP A 275 10.27 -9.50 -9.42
C ASP A 275 9.00 -10.33 -9.26
N PHE A 276 9.02 -11.36 -8.39
CA PHE A 276 7.82 -12.16 -8.11
C PHE A 276 6.70 -11.31 -7.49
N LEU A 277 7.00 -10.49 -6.48
CA LEU A 277 6.00 -9.63 -5.84
C LEU A 277 5.35 -8.66 -6.83
N LEU A 278 6.13 -8.16 -7.80
CA LEU A 278 5.67 -7.26 -8.86
C LEU A 278 5.05 -8.00 -10.05
N SER A 279 5.28 -9.30 -10.20
CA SER A 279 4.77 -10.09 -11.32
C SER A 279 3.25 -10.21 -11.30
N LYS A 280 2.67 -10.56 -12.44
CA LYS A 280 1.23 -10.86 -12.54
C LYS A 280 0.81 -11.92 -11.53
N LYS A 281 1.62 -12.97 -11.32
CA LYS A 281 1.34 -14.04 -10.35
C LYS A 281 1.27 -13.54 -8.91
N GLY A 282 2.25 -12.73 -8.47
CA GLY A 282 2.25 -12.12 -7.15
C GLY A 282 1.06 -11.19 -6.94
N GLN A 283 0.71 -10.41 -7.96
CA GLN A 283 -0.43 -9.49 -7.92
C GLN A 283 -1.80 -10.20 -7.97
N GLU A 284 -1.91 -11.34 -8.66
CA GLU A 284 -3.10 -12.21 -8.63
C GLU A 284 -3.33 -12.83 -7.23
N ILE A 285 -2.26 -13.15 -6.49
CA ILE A 285 -2.36 -13.56 -5.09
C ILE A 285 -2.95 -12.42 -4.24
N LEU A 286 -2.44 -11.19 -4.38
CA LEU A 286 -2.99 -10.02 -3.67
C LEU A 286 -4.46 -9.78 -4.04
N ARG A 287 -4.82 -9.88 -5.31
CA ARG A 287 -6.21 -9.80 -5.78
C ARG A 287 -7.11 -10.84 -5.11
N SER A 288 -6.66 -12.10 -5.02
CA SER A 288 -7.43 -13.18 -4.38
C SER A 288 -7.70 -12.93 -2.89
N LEU A 289 -6.84 -12.14 -2.24
CA LEU A 289 -6.97 -11.68 -0.86
C LEU A 289 -7.77 -10.38 -0.73
N ARG A 290 -8.49 -9.97 -1.80
CA ARG A 290 -9.25 -8.70 -1.90
C ARG A 290 -8.39 -7.45 -1.70
N ARG A 291 -7.08 -7.52 -2.00
CA ARG A 291 -6.24 -6.34 -2.09
C ARG A 291 -6.47 -5.64 -3.42
N ILE A 292 -6.03 -4.40 -3.51
CA ILE A 292 -6.08 -3.59 -4.74
C ILE A 292 -4.68 -3.60 -5.34
N PRO A 293 -4.38 -4.53 -6.28
CA PRO A 293 -3.07 -4.59 -6.92
C PRO A 293 -2.75 -3.29 -7.65
N ASP A 294 -1.47 -2.88 -7.62
CA ASP A 294 -1.04 -1.67 -8.33
C ASP A 294 -0.59 -1.95 -9.78
N ARG A 295 -0.54 -3.22 -10.15
CA ARG A 295 -0.26 -3.64 -11.52
C ARG A 295 -1.47 -3.38 -12.42
N ILE A 296 -1.26 -2.67 -13.53
CA ILE A 296 -2.35 -2.17 -14.41
C ILE A 296 -3.14 -3.27 -15.10
N ASP A 297 -2.54 -4.45 -15.34
CA ASP A 297 -3.17 -5.60 -15.98
C ASP A 297 -3.75 -6.64 -14.99
N THR A 298 -3.83 -6.27 -13.71
CA THR A 298 -4.39 -7.10 -12.63
C THR A 298 -5.39 -6.28 -11.82
N PRO A 299 -6.58 -5.98 -12.37
CA PRO A 299 -7.59 -5.19 -11.67
C PRO A 299 -8.07 -5.91 -10.39
N PRO A 300 -8.47 -5.17 -9.33
CA PRO A 300 -8.95 -5.76 -8.09
C PRO A 300 -10.27 -6.52 -8.27
N ASP A 301 -10.60 -7.32 -7.27
CA ASP A 301 -11.88 -8.02 -7.13
C ASP A 301 -12.49 -7.71 -5.75
N PRO A 302 -13.68 -7.09 -5.69
CA PRO A 302 -14.51 -6.64 -6.81
C PRO A 302 -13.98 -5.37 -7.51
N PRO A 303 -14.29 -5.16 -8.82
CA PRO A 303 -13.85 -3.98 -9.58
C PRO A 303 -14.24 -2.63 -8.95
N ARG A 304 -15.36 -2.58 -8.23
CA ARG A 304 -15.84 -1.36 -7.53
C ARG A 304 -14.82 -0.77 -6.55
N LEU A 305 -13.80 -1.52 -6.14
CA LEU A 305 -12.73 -1.03 -5.29
C LEU A 305 -11.93 0.12 -5.91
N ILE A 306 -12.00 0.29 -7.24
CA ILE A 306 -11.32 1.38 -7.97
C ILE A 306 -12.27 2.15 -8.92
N GLU A 307 -13.47 1.63 -9.19
CA GLU A 307 -14.40 2.27 -10.13
C GLU A 307 -14.89 3.62 -9.59
N GLY A 308 -14.73 4.66 -10.42
CA GLY A 308 -15.16 6.03 -10.07
C GLY A 308 -14.31 6.70 -8.98
N ILE A 309 -13.27 6.04 -8.46
CA ILE A 309 -12.40 6.60 -7.44
C ILE A 309 -11.30 7.45 -8.08
N ARG A 310 -11.16 8.68 -7.61
CA ARG A 310 -10.02 9.56 -7.88
C ARG A 310 -9.10 9.58 -6.67
N PRO A 311 -7.99 8.80 -6.69
CA PRO A 311 -7.13 8.68 -5.53
C PRO A 311 -6.27 9.93 -5.32
N ALA A 312 -6.24 10.43 -4.09
CA ALA A 312 -5.25 11.37 -3.61
C ALA A 312 -4.11 10.57 -2.95
N VAL A 313 -3.05 10.31 -3.70
CA VAL A 313 -1.83 9.67 -3.21
C VAL A 313 -1.04 10.69 -2.40
N THR A 314 -0.47 10.24 -1.27
CA THR A 314 0.36 11.09 -0.44
C THR A 314 1.60 11.57 -1.22
N SER A 315 1.75 12.87 -1.33
CA SER A 315 2.91 13.48 -1.99
C SER A 315 4.17 13.36 -1.13
N PRO A 316 5.36 13.12 -1.72
CA PRO A 316 6.62 12.96 -0.97
C PRO A 316 6.96 14.13 -0.03
N ASP A 317 6.60 15.37 -0.36
CA ASP A 317 6.82 16.55 0.47
C ASP A 317 6.01 16.53 1.77
N ILE A 318 4.89 15.81 1.84
CA ILE A 318 4.18 15.54 3.10
C ILE A 318 5.08 14.75 4.05
N TYR A 319 5.85 13.81 3.54
CA TYR A 319 6.75 13.00 4.35
C TYR A 319 7.97 13.78 4.86
N ASP A 320 8.43 14.79 4.11
CA ASP A 320 9.51 15.67 4.56
C ASP A 320 9.10 16.54 5.74
N ASP A 321 7.81 16.87 5.88
CA ASP A 321 7.24 17.69 6.96
C ASP A 321 6.31 16.89 7.90
N PHE A 322 6.51 15.56 7.97
CA PHE A 322 5.58 14.64 8.63
C PHE A 322 5.35 14.94 10.10
N ASP A 323 6.40 15.32 10.84
CA ASP A 323 6.32 15.66 12.27
C ASP A 323 5.36 16.83 12.53
N ARG A 324 5.30 17.81 11.62
CA ARG A 324 4.34 18.90 11.68
C ARG A 324 2.90 18.38 11.59
N TYR A 325 2.62 17.46 10.66
CA TYR A 325 1.28 16.88 10.52
C TYR A 325 0.90 16.01 11.71
N VAL A 326 1.84 15.26 12.28
CA VAL A 326 1.63 14.51 13.53
C VAL A 326 1.24 15.46 14.67
N LYS A 327 1.96 16.58 14.84
CA LYS A 327 1.67 17.59 15.84
C LYS A 327 0.28 18.21 15.64
N LEU A 328 -0.05 18.67 14.43
CA LEU A 328 -1.36 19.23 14.11
C LEU A 328 -2.51 18.23 14.35
N PHE A 329 -2.33 16.97 13.96
CA PHE A 329 -3.32 15.93 14.22
C PHE A 329 -3.57 15.76 15.72
N ASN A 330 -2.51 15.68 16.52
CA ASN A 330 -2.61 15.51 17.97
C ASN A 330 -3.23 16.74 18.65
N GLU A 331 -2.95 17.95 18.18
CA GLU A 331 -3.59 19.18 18.67
C GLU A 331 -5.11 19.18 18.38
N ILE A 332 -5.53 18.64 17.24
CA ILE A 332 -6.94 18.68 16.80
C ILE A 332 -7.74 17.50 17.38
N PHE A 333 -7.17 16.29 17.40
CA PHE A 333 -7.88 15.05 17.74
C PHE A 333 -7.35 14.36 18.99
N GLY A 334 -6.14 14.68 19.46
CA GLY A 334 -5.46 13.98 20.56
C GLY A 334 -5.80 14.45 21.98
N GLY A 335 -6.56 15.49 22.13
CA GLY A 335 -6.86 16.13 23.42
C GLY A 335 -8.04 15.53 24.20
N ARG A 336 -8.36 14.23 23.98
CA ARG A 336 -9.51 13.57 24.64
C ARG A 336 -9.16 12.22 25.22
#